data_f87df8d477f72025a92081c0ccea611b
#
_entry.id   f87df8d477f72025a92081c0ccea611b
#
_cell.length_a   1.000
_cell.length_b   1.000
_cell.length_c   1.000
_cell.angle_alpha   90.00
_cell.angle_beta   90.00
_cell.angle_gamma   90.00
#
_symmetry.space_group_name_H-M   'P 1'
#
loop_
_entity.id
_entity.type
_entity.pdbx_description
1 polymer ?
#
loop_
_entity_poly.entity_id
_entity_poly.type
_entity_poly.pdbx_seq_one_letter_code
_entity_poly.pdbx_strand_id
1 'polypeptide(L)'
;MPAPAVSRTLVTEGAPRGGLAALCITQTTAWGVLYYALLTAAGPISEDTGWDQALVTGAFSAGLVVSAAAGIAVGRILDRTGPRNLMAAGSLIGVLAVALAGLSPNLIWFAAAWLLAGTAQAAVLYQPAFTVISRWYGPARIRPLTILTLVAGFASTIFAPLTAALCTGIGWRGAFLVLAGLLGAVTVPLHTRYLNQTWPQKPSAAQILEDAAQIRRIRRSREFLALQVLMVLLCLGLYTVTLNIIPLLMEKGADYTLAALGLGLVGAGQVAGRLLFAALPTKARIPAVTGTATLALLLLALPPGPVPLLIGAGMIAGAVRGCQTLLQATIVATNWGATGLGTLQGLFAAPLTIVTALAPALGPALATWCGSFTGMTYTLAAATGTALLISVAHTVRGRHVR
;
A
#
# COMPACT_ATOMS: atom_id res chain seq x y z
N MET A 1 41.03 -16.35 11.97
CA MET A 1 40.17 -17.38 11.36
C MET A 1 38.91 -16.69 10.81
N PRO A 2 38.69 -16.66 9.51
CA PRO A 2 37.44 -16.12 8.96
C PRO A 2 36.31 -17.13 9.18
N ALA A 3 35.19 -16.65 9.73
CA ALA A 3 33.99 -17.45 9.91
C ALA A 3 33.47 -17.95 8.54
N PRO A 4 32.96 -19.20 8.45
CA PRO A 4 32.47 -19.71 7.18
C PRO A 4 31.22 -18.94 6.75
N ALA A 5 31.31 -18.33 5.58
CA ALA A 5 30.18 -17.77 4.87
C ALA A 5 29.22 -18.91 4.52
N VAL A 6 28.17 -19.10 5.33
CA VAL A 6 27.05 -19.97 4.97
C VAL A 6 26.24 -19.26 3.90
N SER A 7 26.72 -19.35 2.68
CA SER A 7 25.95 -19.06 1.46
C SER A 7 24.89 -20.17 1.33
N ARG A 8 23.77 -20.04 2.03
CA ARG A 8 22.55 -20.78 1.68
C ARG A 8 21.91 -20.05 0.50
N THR A 9 22.33 -20.40 -0.69
CA THR A 9 21.53 -20.26 -1.90
C THR A 9 20.25 -21.07 -1.67
N LEU A 10 19.21 -20.41 -1.17
CA LEU A 10 17.85 -20.88 -1.33
C LEU A 10 17.55 -20.76 -2.83
N VAL A 11 17.90 -21.79 -3.59
CA VAL A 11 17.41 -21.99 -4.95
C VAL A 11 15.91 -22.25 -4.78
N THR A 12 15.11 -21.20 -4.81
CA THR A 12 13.70 -21.33 -5.03
C THR A 12 13.54 -21.82 -6.46
N GLU A 13 13.00 -23.02 -6.62
CA GLU A 13 12.31 -23.38 -7.86
C GLU A 13 11.45 -22.19 -8.20
N GLY A 14 11.59 -21.61 -9.41
CA GLY A 14 10.97 -20.34 -9.79
C GLY A 14 9.46 -20.28 -9.49
N ALA A 15 8.83 -19.13 -9.67
CA ALA A 15 7.39 -18.96 -9.41
C ALA A 15 6.56 -20.09 -10.06
N PRO A 16 5.51 -20.59 -9.39
CA PRO A 16 4.62 -21.60 -9.95
C PRO A 16 4.00 -21.08 -11.26
N ARG A 17 3.82 -21.98 -12.24
CA ARG A 17 3.16 -21.62 -13.51
C ARG A 17 1.79 -20.99 -13.21
N GLY A 18 1.58 -19.76 -13.69
CA GLY A 18 0.36 -18.99 -13.44
C GLY A 18 0.30 -18.28 -12.07
N GLY A 19 1.24 -18.47 -11.16
CA GLY A 19 1.23 -17.86 -9.83
C GLY A 19 1.21 -16.32 -9.84
N LEU A 20 2.02 -15.70 -10.72
CA LEU A 20 2.01 -14.24 -10.88
C LEU A 20 0.67 -13.74 -11.44
N ALA A 21 0.12 -14.43 -12.45
CA ALA A 21 -1.19 -14.07 -13.02
C ALA A 21 -2.31 -14.20 -11.99
N ALA A 22 -2.30 -15.28 -11.20
CA ALA A 22 -3.24 -15.47 -10.11
C ALA A 22 -3.14 -14.33 -9.07
N LEU A 23 -1.91 -13.95 -8.67
CA LEU A 23 -1.71 -12.80 -7.78
C LEU A 23 -2.20 -11.49 -8.41
N CYS A 24 -1.97 -11.25 -9.69
CA CYS A 24 -2.46 -10.05 -10.37
C CYS A 24 -4.00 -9.96 -10.33
N ILE A 25 -4.69 -11.05 -10.67
CA ILE A 25 -6.15 -11.11 -10.67
C ILE A 25 -6.69 -10.95 -9.24
N THR A 26 -6.13 -11.70 -8.27
CA THR A 26 -6.61 -11.64 -6.89
C THR A 26 -6.32 -10.30 -6.23
N GLN A 27 -5.20 -9.65 -6.54
CA GLN A 27 -4.92 -8.29 -6.06
C GLN A 27 -5.90 -7.27 -6.64
N THR A 28 -6.18 -7.33 -7.96
CA THR A 28 -7.16 -6.42 -8.58
C THR A 28 -8.54 -6.58 -7.94
N THR A 29 -8.99 -7.82 -7.74
CA THR A 29 -10.28 -8.12 -7.11
C THR A 29 -10.29 -7.70 -5.63
N ALA A 30 -9.25 -8.03 -4.86
CA ALA A 30 -9.19 -7.70 -3.44
C ALA A 30 -9.13 -6.19 -3.20
N TRP A 31 -8.31 -5.45 -3.97
CA TRP A 31 -8.30 -3.97 -3.90
C TRP A 31 -9.63 -3.38 -4.31
N GLY A 32 -10.26 -3.94 -5.36
CA GLY A 32 -11.58 -3.51 -5.81
C GLY A 32 -12.62 -3.61 -4.72
N VAL A 33 -12.77 -4.79 -4.15
CA VAL A 33 -13.84 -5.10 -3.20
C VAL A 33 -13.54 -4.60 -1.79
N LEU A 34 -12.32 -4.83 -1.27
CA LEU A 34 -11.99 -4.52 0.12
C LEU A 34 -11.50 -3.08 0.32
N TYR A 35 -11.27 -2.32 -0.76
CA TYR A 35 -10.80 -0.95 -0.65
C TYR A 35 -11.71 0.04 -1.41
N TYR A 36 -11.87 -0.13 -2.72
CA TYR A 36 -12.55 0.86 -3.55
C TYR A 36 -14.07 0.79 -3.44
N ALA A 37 -14.66 -0.38 -3.18
CA ALA A 37 -16.12 -0.53 -3.14
C ALA A 37 -16.76 0.37 -2.07
N LEU A 38 -16.23 0.39 -0.84
CA LEU A 38 -16.80 1.26 0.19
C LEU A 38 -16.67 2.75 -0.17
N LEU A 39 -15.50 3.16 -0.66
CA LEU A 39 -15.29 4.56 -1.02
C LEU A 39 -16.28 5.04 -2.09
N THR A 40 -16.65 4.14 -3.01
CA THR A 40 -17.65 4.41 -4.04
C THR A 40 -19.08 4.40 -3.48
N ALA A 41 -19.37 3.47 -2.57
CA ALA A 41 -20.72 3.29 -2.01
C ALA A 41 -21.03 4.22 -0.83
N ALA A 42 -20.07 5.00 -0.32
CA ALA A 42 -20.24 5.80 0.88
C ALA A 42 -21.41 6.81 0.80
N GLY A 43 -21.57 7.48 -0.35
CA GLY A 43 -22.72 8.35 -0.61
C GLY A 43 -24.05 7.60 -0.58
N PRO A 44 -24.26 6.60 -1.46
CA PRO A 44 -25.46 5.75 -1.46
C PRO A 44 -25.79 5.11 -0.09
N ILE A 45 -24.79 4.73 0.70
CA ILE A 45 -25.00 4.22 2.07
C ILE A 45 -25.58 5.31 2.96
N SER A 46 -24.96 6.50 2.94
CA SER A 46 -25.40 7.64 3.75
C SER A 46 -26.82 8.09 3.38
N GLU A 47 -27.15 8.13 2.10
CA GLU A 47 -28.48 8.49 1.60
C GLU A 47 -29.56 7.47 2.01
N ASP A 48 -29.28 6.17 1.93
CA ASP A 48 -30.24 5.11 2.28
C ASP A 48 -30.46 4.96 3.78
N THR A 49 -29.38 5.12 4.57
CA THR A 49 -29.42 4.82 6.02
C THR A 49 -29.55 6.02 6.91
N GLY A 50 -29.28 7.22 6.39
CA GLY A 50 -29.13 8.46 7.20
C GLY A 50 -27.87 8.50 8.07
N TRP A 51 -26.94 7.56 7.89
CA TRP A 51 -25.66 7.58 8.62
C TRP A 51 -24.76 8.67 8.07
N ASP A 52 -24.06 9.38 8.97
CA ASP A 52 -23.08 10.37 8.54
C ASP A 52 -21.98 9.71 7.67
N GLN A 53 -21.74 10.29 6.50
CA GLN A 53 -20.76 9.78 5.54
C GLN A 53 -19.34 9.73 6.12
N ALA A 54 -19.01 10.65 7.05
CA ALA A 54 -17.72 10.63 7.74
C ALA A 54 -17.61 9.43 8.67
N LEU A 55 -18.71 8.99 9.31
CA LEU A 55 -18.71 7.76 10.13
C LEU A 55 -18.62 6.50 9.27
N VAL A 56 -19.27 6.47 8.10
CA VAL A 56 -19.17 5.36 7.15
C VAL A 56 -17.72 5.21 6.65
N THR A 57 -17.09 6.30 6.23
CA THR A 57 -15.68 6.28 5.80
C THR A 57 -14.72 6.12 6.98
N GLY A 58 -15.10 6.54 8.16
CA GLY A 58 -14.39 6.32 9.42
C GLY A 58 -14.28 4.83 9.77
N ALA A 59 -15.34 4.04 9.54
CA ALA A 59 -15.31 2.59 9.71
C ALA A 59 -14.25 1.94 8.79
N PHE A 60 -14.13 2.38 7.54
CA PHE A 60 -13.08 1.95 6.64
C PHE A 60 -11.68 2.28 7.15
N SER A 61 -11.47 3.53 7.60
CA SER A 61 -10.17 3.96 8.16
C SER A 61 -9.80 3.14 9.41
N ALA A 62 -10.77 2.83 10.29
CA ALA A 62 -10.56 1.96 11.43
C ALA A 62 -10.17 0.53 10.98
N GLY A 63 -10.79 0.00 9.93
CA GLY A 63 -10.39 -1.26 9.30
C GLY A 63 -8.94 -1.25 8.81
N LEU A 64 -8.49 -0.16 8.19
CA LEU A 64 -7.09 -0.01 7.76
C LEU A 64 -6.10 0.01 8.94
N VAL A 65 -6.49 0.60 10.08
CA VAL A 65 -5.68 0.56 11.32
C VAL A 65 -5.57 -0.89 11.83
N VAL A 66 -6.69 -1.63 11.83
CA VAL A 66 -6.68 -3.07 12.15
C VAL A 66 -5.80 -3.83 11.16
N SER A 67 -5.87 -3.51 9.86
CA SER A 67 -5.00 -4.11 8.84
C SER A 67 -3.52 -3.89 9.12
N ALA A 68 -3.14 -2.69 9.56
CA ALA A 68 -1.76 -2.40 9.94
C ALA A 68 -1.29 -3.26 11.12
N ALA A 69 -2.10 -3.40 12.17
CA ALA A 69 -1.79 -4.22 13.34
C ALA A 69 -1.77 -5.72 12.99
N ALA A 70 -2.78 -6.22 12.27
CA ALA A 70 -2.89 -7.60 11.83
C ALA A 70 -1.76 -8.00 10.87
N GLY A 71 -1.23 -7.06 10.06
CA GLY A 71 -0.16 -7.28 9.10
C GLY A 71 1.11 -7.88 9.73
N ILE A 72 1.39 -7.55 11.00
CA ILE A 72 2.53 -8.11 11.74
C ILE A 72 2.32 -9.61 12.02
N ALA A 73 1.11 -9.99 12.46
CA ALA A 73 0.77 -11.39 12.71
C ALA A 73 0.70 -12.19 11.40
N VAL A 74 0.07 -11.61 10.38
CA VAL A 74 -0.02 -12.16 9.02
C VAL A 74 1.38 -12.43 8.45
N GLY A 75 2.31 -11.49 8.61
CA GLY A 75 3.70 -11.68 8.17
C GLY A 75 4.38 -12.88 8.82
N ARG A 76 4.18 -13.09 10.14
CA ARG A 76 4.71 -14.24 10.87
C ARG A 76 4.09 -15.56 10.40
N ILE A 77 2.78 -15.56 10.19
CA ILE A 77 2.06 -16.75 9.70
C ILE A 77 2.54 -17.07 8.28
N LEU A 78 2.65 -16.05 7.41
CA LEU A 78 3.15 -16.20 6.05
C LEU A 78 4.54 -16.82 6.01
N ASP A 79 5.47 -16.36 6.87
CA ASP A 79 6.82 -16.90 6.94
C ASP A 79 6.83 -18.40 7.31
N ARG A 80 5.88 -18.85 8.15
CA ARG A 80 5.82 -20.23 8.67
C ARG A 80 5.01 -21.17 7.79
N THR A 81 3.88 -20.73 7.25
CA THR A 81 2.89 -21.59 6.60
C THR A 81 2.79 -21.40 5.09
N GLY A 82 3.41 -20.34 4.57
CA GLY A 82 3.30 -19.96 3.16
C GLY A 82 2.00 -19.26 2.81
N PRO A 83 1.87 -18.84 1.53
CA PRO A 83 0.79 -17.95 1.09
C PRO A 83 -0.55 -18.66 0.90
N ARG A 84 -0.55 -19.94 0.49
CA ARG A 84 -1.75 -20.66 0.03
C ARG A 84 -2.89 -20.59 1.03
N ASN A 85 -2.69 -21.14 2.21
CA ASN A 85 -3.75 -21.23 3.23
C ASN A 85 -4.02 -19.88 3.89
N LEU A 86 -2.98 -19.06 4.08
CA LEU A 86 -3.13 -17.73 4.66
C LEU A 86 -3.98 -16.82 3.78
N MET A 87 -3.66 -16.72 2.48
CA MET A 87 -4.37 -15.84 1.56
C MET A 87 -5.77 -16.38 1.24
N ALA A 88 -5.95 -17.70 1.18
CA ALA A 88 -7.27 -18.31 1.03
C ALA A 88 -8.17 -18.03 2.25
N ALA A 89 -7.64 -18.21 3.48
CA ALA A 89 -8.37 -17.87 4.70
C ALA A 89 -8.67 -16.38 4.79
N GLY A 90 -7.72 -15.52 4.44
CA GLY A 90 -7.93 -14.07 4.34
C GLY A 90 -9.01 -13.69 3.36
N SER A 91 -9.10 -14.39 2.21
CA SER A 91 -10.19 -14.20 1.24
C SER A 91 -11.55 -14.59 1.83
N LEU A 92 -11.65 -15.71 2.53
CA LEU A 92 -12.89 -16.13 3.19
C LEU A 92 -13.32 -15.14 4.29
N ILE A 93 -12.37 -14.64 5.08
CA ILE A 93 -12.64 -13.58 6.06
C ILE A 93 -13.14 -12.32 5.34
N GLY A 94 -12.55 -11.96 4.19
CA GLY A 94 -12.98 -10.83 3.38
C GLY A 94 -14.39 -10.99 2.83
N VAL A 95 -14.75 -12.19 2.33
CA VAL A 95 -16.10 -12.53 1.89
C VAL A 95 -17.08 -12.35 3.03
N LEU A 96 -16.79 -12.93 4.19
CA LEU A 96 -17.64 -12.81 5.38
C LEU A 96 -17.80 -11.34 5.80
N ALA A 97 -16.70 -10.59 5.85
CA ALA A 97 -16.73 -9.19 6.26
C ALA A 97 -17.58 -8.32 5.32
N VAL A 98 -17.40 -8.46 4.01
CA VAL A 98 -18.16 -7.67 3.03
C VAL A 98 -19.65 -8.08 3.02
N ALA A 99 -19.95 -9.38 3.17
CA ALA A 99 -21.33 -9.86 3.31
C ALA A 99 -22.00 -9.31 4.58
N LEU A 100 -21.31 -9.36 5.73
CA LEU A 100 -21.81 -8.79 6.99
C LEU A 100 -22.00 -7.26 6.88
N ALA A 101 -21.14 -6.54 6.15
CA ALA A 101 -21.34 -5.13 5.87
C ALA A 101 -22.61 -4.88 5.06
N GLY A 102 -22.88 -5.69 4.03
CA GLY A 102 -24.12 -5.61 3.24
C GLY A 102 -25.38 -5.97 4.03
N LEU A 103 -25.26 -6.83 5.04
CA LEU A 103 -26.37 -7.26 5.90
C LEU A 103 -26.49 -6.43 7.19
N SER A 104 -25.69 -5.39 7.37
CA SER A 104 -25.62 -4.61 8.61
C SER A 104 -26.94 -3.88 8.89
N PRO A 105 -27.56 -4.08 10.08
CA PRO A 105 -28.79 -3.39 10.47
C PRO A 105 -28.52 -1.96 10.99
N ASN A 106 -27.30 -1.67 11.45
CA ASN A 106 -26.90 -0.38 12.00
C ASN A 106 -25.42 -0.11 11.80
N LEU A 107 -25.00 1.13 12.09
CA LEU A 107 -23.62 1.60 11.90
C LEU A 107 -22.61 0.81 12.75
N ILE A 108 -22.96 0.33 13.93
CA ILE A 108 -22.04 -0.41 14.81
C ILE A 108 -21.70 -1.77 14.16
N TRP A 109 -22.70 -2.48 13.66
CA TRP A 109 -22.49 -3.72 12.92
C TRP A 109 -21.68 -3.51 11.64
N PHE A 110 -21.98 -2.43 10.93
CA PHE A 110 -21.22 -2.02 9.73
C PHE A 110 -19.74 -1.76 10.08
N ALA A 111 -19.48 -1.01 11.14
CA ALA A 111 -18.13 -0.75 11.61
C ALA A 111 -17.41 -2.04 12.05
N ALA A 112 -18.09 -2.93 12.78
CA ALA A 112 -17.53 -4.22 13.17
C ALA A 112 -17.16 -5.09 11.94
N ALA A 113 -18.00 -5.10 10.92
CA ALA A 113 -17.70 -5.77 9.66
C ALA A 113 -16.47 -5.19 8.97
N TRP A 114 -16.28 -3.87 8.98
CA TRP A 114 -15.08 -3.24 8.41
C TRP A 114 -13.82 -3.44 9.25
N LEU A 115 -13.92 -3.56 10.58
CA LEU A 115 -12.80 -4.02 11.40
C LEU A 115 -12.37 -5.45 11.03
N LEU A 116 -13.35 -6.34 10.78
CA LEU A 116 -13.07 -7.68 10.28
C LEU A 116 -12.45 -7.63 8.87
N ALA A 117 -12.96 -6.77 7.96
CA ALA A 117 -12.38 -6.54 6.66
C ALA A 117 -10.91 -6.12 6.73
N GLY A 118 -10.51 -5.34 7.77
CA GLY A 118 -9.12 -4.97 8.03
C GLY A 118 -8.20 -6.18 8.20
N THR A 119 -8.65 -7.23 8.87
CA THR A 119 -7.87 -8.48 9.00
C THR A 119 -7.70 -9.18 7.66
N ALA A 120 -8.74 -9.21 6.84
CA ALA A 120 -8.68 -9.74 5.48
C ALA A 120 -7.73 -8.92 4.60
N GLN A 121 -7.82 -7.60 4.65
CA GLN A 121 -6.92 -6.71 3.91
C GLN A 121 -5.45 -6.99 4.22
N ALA A 122 -5.11 -7.19 5.50
CA ALA A 122 -3.76 -7.56 5.91
C ALA A 122 -3.28 -8.86 5.25
N ALA A 123 -4.19 -9.84 5.09
CA ALA A 123 -3.86 -11.18 4.59
C ALA A 123 -3.85 -11.29 3.06
N VAL A 124 -4.58 -10.41 2.33
CA VAL A 124 -4.76 -10.59 0.87
C VAL A 124 -4.26 -9.42 0.03
N LEU A 125 -4.00 -8.22 0.59
CA LEU A 125 -3.51 -7.09 -0.18
C LEU A 125 -1.99 -7.17 -0.43
N TYR A 126 -1.37 -6.04 -0.76
CA TYR A 126 0.01 -5.97 -1.25
C TYR A 126 1.07 -6.61 -0.33
N GLN A 127 0.93 -6.52 1.00
CA GLN A 127 1.96 -6.98 1.93
C GLN A 127 2.36 -8.45 1.73
N PRO A 128 1.40 -9.42 1.83
CA PRO A 128 1.73 -10.83 1.58
C PRO A 128 2.15 -11.08 0.13
N ALA A 129 1.50 -10.43 -0.86
CA ALA A 129 1.84 -10.59 -2.27
C ALA A 129 3.28 -10.17 -2.58
N PHE A 130 3.75 -9.03 -2.02
CA PHE A 130 5.12 -8.56 -2.18
C PHE A 130 6.13 -9.53 -1.55
N THR A 131 5.82 -10.06 -0.38
CA THR A 131 6.65 -11.07 0.29
C THR A 131 6.76 -12.34 -0.56
N VAL A 132 5.64 -12.83 -1.09
CA VAL A 132 5.57 -14.02 -1.94
C VAL A 132 6.40 -13.81 -3.21
N ILE A 133 6.18 -12.73 -3.94
CA ILE A 133 6.93 -12.42 -5.16
C ILE A 133 8.43 -12.24 -4.86
N SER A 134 8.76 -11.56 -3.76
CA SER A 134 10.16 -11.36 -3.39
C SER A 134 10.88 -12.67 -3.08
N ARG A 135 10.17 -13.66 -2.53
CA ARG A 135 10.72 -15.01 -2.30
C ARG A 135 10.80 -15.82 -3.60
N TRP A 136 9.77 -15.78 -4.45
CA TRP A 136 9.74 -16.56 -5.68
C TRP A 136 10.79 -16.11 -6.71
N TYR A 137 10.98 -14.80 -6.83
CA TYR A 137 11.82 -14.21 -7.87
C TYR A 137 13.18 -13.71 -7.37
N GLY A 138 13.42 -13.67 -6.06
CA GLY A 138 14.70 -13.26 -5.48
C GLY A 138 15.23 -11.93 -6.05
N PRO A 139 16.43 -11.90 -6.64
CA PRO A 139 17.00 -10.69 -7.24
C PRO A 139 16.17 -10.14 -8.41
N ALA A 140 15.47 -11.00 -9.17
CA ALA A 140 14.68 -10.62 -10.36
C ALA A 140 13.27 -10.11 -10.02
N ARG A 141 12.93 -9.89 -8.73
CA ARG A 141 11.60 -9.55 -8.24
C ARG A 141 11.00 -8.23 -8.76
N ILE A 142 11.82 -7.29 -9.23
CA ILE A 142 11.34 -5.94 -9.61
C ILE A 142 10.32 -6.01 -10.73
N ARG A 143 10.60 -6.75 -11.81
CA ARG A 143 9.68 -6.89 -12.94
C ARG A 143 8.33 -7.51 -12.55
N PRO A 144 8.27 -8.64 -11.82
CA PRO A 144 7.00 -9.19 -11.32
C PRO A 144 6.25 -8.24 -10.37
N LEU A 145 6.94 -7.52 -9.49
CA LEU A 145 6.32 -6.53 -8.60
C LEU A 145 5.72 -5.36 -9.39
N THR A 146 6.42 -4.90 -10.43
CA THR A 146 5.91 -3.86 -11.33
C THR A 146 4.66 -4.35 -12.05
N ILE A 147 4.67 -5.55 -12.64
CA ILE A 147 3.51 -6.15 -13.31
C ILE A 147 2.33 -6.25 -12.34
N LEU A 148 2.55 -6.81 -11.14
CA LEU A 148 1.51 -6.92 -10.12
C LEU A 148 0.87 -5.58 -9.80
N THR A 149 1.70 -4.57 -9.52
CA THR A 149 1.19 -3.24 -9.10
C THR A 149 0.54 -2.45 -10.22
N LEU A 150 0.98 -2.66 -11.48
CA LEU A 150 0.33 -2.08 -12.65
C LEU A 150 -1.05 -2.69 -12.87
N VAL A 151 -1.16 -4.02 -12.86
CA VAL A 151 -2.44 -4.71 -13.07
C VAL A 151 -3.40 -4.42 -11.92
N ALA A 152 -2.95 -4.50 -10.68
CA ALA A 152 -3.78 -4.15 -9.53
C ALA A 152 -4.17 -2.65 -9.50
N GLY A 153 -3.43 -1.79 -10.19
CA GLY A 153 -3.78 -0.39 -10.39
C GLY A 153 -5.10 -0.17 -11.13
N PHE A 154 -5.55 -1.14 -11.94
CA PHE A 154 -6.85 -1.11 -12.60
C PHE A 154 -8.02 -1.42 -11.67
N ALA A 155 -7.77 -1.77 -10.41
CA ALA A 155 -8.84 -2.10 -9.46
C ALA A 155 -9.87 -0.97 -9.32
N SER A 156 -9.45 0.28 -9.19
CA SER A 156 -10.37 1.42 -9.12
C SER A 156 -11.16 1.62 -10.43
N THR A 157 -10.48 1.49 -11.57
CA THR A 157 -11.08 1.68 -12.89
C THR A 157 -12.15 0.64 -13.20
N ILE A 158 -12.00 -0.59 -12.68
CA ILE A 158 -12.95 -1.68 -12.87
C ILE A 158 -14.04 -1.65 -11.81
N PHE A 159 -13.65 -1.57 -10.54
CA PHE A 159 -14.57 -1.80 -9.43
C PHE A 159 -15.35 -0.57 -8.99
N ALA A 160 -14.86 0.66 -9.22
CA ALA A 160 -15.65 1.85 -8.90
C ALA A 160 -16.93 1.93 -9.80
N PRO A 161 -16.83 1.87 -11.14
CA PRO A 161 -18.05 1.87 -11.96
C PRO A 161 -18.91 0.62 -11.74
N LEU A 162 -18.32 -0.57 -11.52
CA LEU A 162 -19.06 -1.76 -11.18
C LEU A 162 -19.86 -1.59 -9.89
N THR A 163 -19.22 -1.09 -8.83
CA THR A 163 -19.89 -0.84 -7.55
C THR A 163 -21.00 0.21 -7.70
N ALA A 164 -20.75 1.30 -8.42
CA ALA A 164 -21.76 2.34 -8.66
C ALA A 164 -22.98 1.76 -9.41
N ALA A 165 -22.74 0.99 -10.47
CA ALA A 165 -23.82 0.35 -11.23
C ALA A 165 -24.63 -0.66 -10.38
N LEU A 166 -23.97 -1.46 -9.54
CA LEU A 166 -24.63 -2.36 -8.61
C LEU A 166 -25.44 -1.59 -7.56
N CYS A 167 -24.87 -0.52 -6.97
CA CYS A 167 -25.60 0.31 -6.00
C CYS A 167 -26.86 0.94 -6.61
N THR A 168 -26.79 1.41 -7.86
CA THR A 168 -27.94 1.99 -8.57
C THR A 168 -28.98 0.92 -8.91
N GLY A 169 -28.55 -0.30 -9.33
CA GLY A 169 -29.44 -1.32 -9.82
C GLY A 169 -30.12 -2.15 -8.72
N ILE A 170 -29.42 -2.50 -7.66
CA ILE A 170 -29.87 -3.43 -6.61
C ILE A 170 -29.65 -2.91 -5.17
N GLY A 171 -29.30 -1.63 -5.04
CA GLY A 171 -28.97 -1.01 -3.77
C GLY A 171 -27.59 -1.42 -3.25
N TRP A 172 -27.05 -0.65 -2.30
CA TRP A 172 -25.71 -0.89 -1.78
C TRP A 172 -25.59 -2.24 -1.01
N ARG A 173 -26.66 -2.69 -0.35
CA ARG A 173 -26.68 -3.99 0.34
C ARG A 173 -26.52 -5.14 -0.65
N GLY A 174 -27.32 -5.14 -1.70
CA GLY A 174 -27.21 -6.11 -2.80
C GLY A 174 -25.84 -6.06 -3.48
N ALA A 175 -25.32 -4.84 -3.71
CA ALA A 175 -23.99 -4.64 -4.28
C ALA A 175 -22.87 -5.30 -3.45
N PHE A 176 -22.89 -5.13 -2.12
CA PHE A 176 -21.90 -5.76 -1.25
C PHE A 176 -22.02 -7.29 -1.23
N LEU A 177 -23.23 -7.86 -1.29
CA LEU A 177 -23.41 -9.31 -1.36
C LEU A 177 -22.86 -9.88 -2.68
N VAL A 178 -23.13 -9.22 -3.81
CA VAL A 178 -22.57 -9.60 -5.12
C VAL A 178 -21.04 -9.47 -5.11
N LEU A 179 -20.49 -8.38 -4.58
CA LEU A 179 -19.06 -8.18 -4.49
C LEU A 179 -18.38 -9.19 -3.55
N ALA A 180 -19.02 -9.57 -2.45
CA ALA A 180 -18.56 -10.65 -1.58
C ALA A 180 -18.50 -11.99 -2.32
N GLY A 181 -19.55 -12.32 -3.06
CA GLY A 181 -19.59 -13.52 -3.91
C GLY A 181 -18.49 -13.51 -4.97
N LEU A 182 -18.27 -12.38 -5.64
CA LEU A 182 -17.21 -12.20 -6.64
C LEU A 182 -15.82 -12.36 -6.01
N LEU A 183 -15.59 -11.74 -4.84
CA LEU A 183 -14.34 -11.88 -4.09
C LEU A 183 -14.05 -13.36 -3.81
N GLY A 184 -15.03 -14.08 -3.28
CA GLY A 184 -14.88 -15.50 -2.96
C GLY A 184 -14.65 -16.37 -4.20
N ALA A 185 -15.48 -16.21 -5.23
CA ALA A 185 -15.41 -16.99 -6.46
C ALA A 185 -14.08 -16.81 -7.22
N VAL A 186 -13.47 -15.63 -7.13
CA VAL A 186 -12.20 -15.34 -7.81
C VAL A 186 -11.00 -15.67 -6.91
N THR A 187 -10.96 -15.14 -5.69
CA THR A 187 -9.71 -15.17 -4.91
C THR A 187 -9.47 -16.51 -4.23
N VAL A 188 -10.50 -17.19 -3.72
CA VAL A 188 -10.33 -18.46 -3.01
C VAL A 188 -9.77 -19.56 -3.93
N PRO A 189 -10.36 -19.84 -5.12
CA PRO A 189 -9.83 -20.88 -5.99
C PRO A 189 -8.44 -20.51 -6.56
N LEU A 190 -8.18 -19.23 -6.86
CA LEU A 190 -6.86 -18.82 -7.36
C LEU A 190 -5.79 -18.95 -6.28
N HIS A 191 -6.05 -18.57 -5.03
CA HIS A 191 -5.11 -18.73 -3.94
C HIS A 191 -4.85 -20.22 -3.63
N THR A 192 -5.88 -21.05 -3.62
CA THR A 192 -5.73 -22.48 -3.32
C THR A 192 -5.05 -23.29 -4.42
N ARG A 193 -5.27 -22.91 -5.71
CA ARG A 193 -4.75 -23.67 -6.85
C ARG A 193 -3.37 -23.23 -7.29
N TYR A 194 -3.06 -21.94 -7.27
CA TYR A 194 -1.84 -21.38 -7.88
C TYR A 194 -0.77 -20.92 -6.88
N LEU A 195 -1.08 -20.83 -5.58
CA LEU A 195 -0.09 -20.50 -4.55
C LEU A 195 0.43 -21.75 -3.82
N ASN A 196 0.50 -22.87 -4.52
CA ASN A 196 0.83 -24.21 -3.97
C ASN A 196 2.31 -24.57 -4.05
N GLN A 197 3.20 -23.63 -4.35
CA GLN A 197 4.62 -23.89 -4.40
C GLN A 197 5.15 -24.35 -3.04
N THR A 198 6.14 -25.25 -3.06
CA THR A 198 6.86 -25.65 -1.86
C THR A 198 7.40 -24.43 -1.12
N TRP A 199 6.86 -24.20 0.05
CA TRP A 199 7.35 -23.18 0.98
C TRP A 199 8.48 -23.79 1.82
N PRO A 200 9.54 -23.04 2.18
CA PRO A 200 10.61 -23.59 2.98
C PRO A 200 10.07 -24.38 4.14
N GLN A 201 10.65 -25.56 4.39
CA GLN A 201 10.21 -26.49 5.46
C GLN A 201 10.05 -25.73 6.78
N LYS A 202 9.08 -26.19 7.60
CA LYS A 202 8.87 -25.64 8.94
C LYS A 202 10.22 -25.56 9.66
N PRO A 203 10.67 -24.36 10.05
CA PRO A 203 11.95 -24.21 10.72
C PRO A 203 11.96 -25.02 12.01
N SER A 204 13.10 -25.62 12.36
CA SER A 204 13.27 -26.29 13.65
C SER A 204 13.07 -25.29 14.81
N ALA A 205 12.81 -25.77 16.01
CA ALA A 205 12.67 -24.92 17.19
C ALA A 205 13.88 -23.98 17.38
N ALA A 206 15.10 -24.52 17.14
CA ALA A 206 16.32 -23.71 17.18
C ALA A 206 16.34 -22.61 16.12
N GLN A 207 15.97 -22.93 14.88
CA GLN A 207 15.87 -21.95 13.79
C GLN A 207 14.82 -20.87 14.08
N ILE A 208 13.68 -21.22 14.68
CA ILE A 208 12.65 -20.23 15.09
C ILE A 208 13.23 -19.25 16.11
N LEU A 209 14.04 -19.72 17.06
CA LEU A 209 14.67 -18.87 18.07
C LEU A 209 15.74 -17.94 17.45
N GLU A 210 16.57 -18.47 16.55
CA GLU A 210 17.58 -17.70 15.81
C GLU A 210 16.91 -16.63 14.94
N ASP A 211 15.91 -16.99 14.15
CA ASP A 211 15.15 -16.06 13.31
C ASP A 211 14.48 -14.97 14.17
N ALA A 212 13.89 -15.33 15.30
CA ALA A 212 13.29 -14.38 16.23
C ALA A 212 14.32 -13.42 16.84
N ALA A 213 15.51 -13.91 17.18
CA ALA A 213 16.61 -13.09 17.67
C ALA A 213 17.11 -12.13 16.58
N GLN A 214 17.29 -12.63 15.35
CA GLN A 214 17.68 -11.83 14.20
C GLN A 214 16.66 -10.75 13.88
N ILE A 215 15.37 -11.08 13.81
CA ILE A 215 14.27 -10.13 13.59
C ILE A 215 14.28 -9.06 14.70
N ARG A 216 14.46 -9.46 15.95
CA ARG A 216 14.54 -8.53 17.09
C ARG A 216 15.71 -7.57 16.95
N ARG A 217 16.88 -8.07 16.52
CA ARG A 217 18.07 -7.26 16.25
C ARG A 217 17.82 -6.27 15.12
N ILE A 218 17.26 -6.72 13.98
CA ILE A 218 16.98 -5.89 12.81
C ILE A 218 16.00 -4.79 13.18
N ARG A 219 14.85 -5.09 13.77
CA ARG A 219 13.82 -4.10 14.10
C ARG A 219 14.28 -3.01 15.07
N ARG A 220 15.30 -3.29 15.88
CA ARG A 220 15.91 -2.33 16.81
C ARG A 220 17.12 -1.61 16.21
N SER A 221 17.55 -1.99 15.02
CA SER A 221 18.69 -1.36 14.38
C SER A 221 18.33 0.07 13.97
N ARG A 222 19.31 0.97 14.11
CA ARG A 222 19.17 2.36 13.66
C ARG A 222 18.84 2.46 12.18
N GLU A 223 19.33 1.51 11.38
CA GLU A 223 19.07 1.44 9.95
C GLU A 223 17.60 1.13 9.64
N PHE A 224 17.02 0.11 10.30
CA PHE A 224 15.61 -0.24 10.12
C PHE A 224 14.70 0.92 10.50
N LEU A 225 14.93 1.52 11.67
CA LEU A 225 14.15 2.65 12.16
C LEU A 225 14.30 3.89 11.27
N ALA A 226 15.52 4.20 10.81
CA ALA A 226 15.75 5.34 9.93
C ALA A 226 15.05 5.17 8.58
N LEU A 227 15.13 3.98 7.96
CA LEU A 227 14.44 3.70 6.70
C LEU A 227 12.91 3.67 6.89
N GLN A 228 12.42 3.17 8.02
CA GLN A 228 10.99 3.18 8.34
C GLN A 228 10.46 4.61 8.53
N VAL A 229 11.16 5.46 9.29
CA VAL A 229 10.81 6.88 9.48
C VAL A 229 10.85 7.62 8.14
N LEU A 230 11.91 7.42 7.35
CA LEU A 230 12.01 7.98 6.00
C LEU A 230 10.78 7.63 5.16
N MET A 231 10.38 6.36 5.13
CA MET A 231 9.23 5.90 4.35
C MET A 231 7.90 6.42 4.90
N VAL A 232 7.76 6.56 6.22
CA VAL A 232 6.59 7.18 6.87
C VAL A 232 6.45 8.64 6.44
N LEU A 233 7.54 9.42 6.52
CA LEU A 233 7.55 10.83 6.12
C LEU A 233 7.26 11.00 4.63
N LEU A 234 7.82 10.12 3.80
CA LEU A 234 7.57 10.10 2.36
C LEU A 234 6.10 9.77 2.06
N CYS A 235 5.52 8.74 2.71
CA CYS A 235 4.11 8.40 2.58
C CYS A 235 3.22 9.56 3.04
N LEU A 236 3.52 10.15 4.20
CA LEU A 236 2.76 11.27 4.75
C LEU A 236 2.68 12.42 3.73
N GLY A 237 3.83 12.86 3.20
CA GLY A 237 3.86 13.94 2.22
C GLY A 237 3.11 13.61 0.93
N LEU A 238 3.48 12.50 0.29
CA LEU A 238 2.94 12.13 -1.02
C LEU A 238 1.44 11.80 -0.98
N TYR A 239 0.99 10.99 0.00
CA TYR A 239 -0.43 10.59 0.05
C TYR A 239 -1.30 11.76 0.46
N THR A 240 -0.90 12.55 1.46
CA THR A 240 -1.71 13.69 1.90
C THR A 240 -1.86 14.73 0.79
N VAL A 241 -0.78 15.12 0.12
CA VAL A 241 -0.85 16.11 -0.96
C VAL A 241 -1.61 15.57 -2.18
N THR A 242 -1.33 14.35 -2.63
CA THR A 242 -1.97 13.80 -3.84
C THR A 242 -3.45 13.49 -3.65
N LEU A 243 -3.89 13.16 -2.44
CA LEU A 243 -5.32 12.97 -2.14
C LEU A 243 -6.07 14.28 -1.95
N ASN A 244 -5.37 15.36 -1.64
CA ASN A 244 -5.93 16.70 -1.50
C ASN A 244 -5.50 17.65 -2.64
N ILE A 245 -5.14 17.09 -3.81
CA ILE A 245 -4.65 17.89 -4.94
C ILE A 245 -5.73 18.81 -5.51
N ILE A 246 -7.00 18.39 -5.51
CA ILE A 246 -8.11 19.20 -6.02
C ILE A 246 -8.25 20.51 -5.23
N PRO A 247 -8.46 20.49 -3.90
CA PRO A 247 -8.58 21.73 -3.14
C PRO A 247 -7.30 22.58 -3.19
N LEU A 248 -6.12 21.97 -3.28
CA LEU A 248 -4.86 22.69 -3.44
C LEU A 248 -4.81 23.45 -4.78
N LEU A 249 -5.20 22.82 -5.89
CA LEU A 249 -5.21 23.44 -7.20
C LEU A 249 -6.29 24.53 -7.31
N MET A 250 -7.47 24.31 -6.71
CA MET A 250 -8.53 25.32 -6.64
C MET A 250 -8.11 26.54 -5.82
N GLU A 251 -7.42 26.36 -4.70
CA GLU A 251 -6.84 27.46 -3.90
C GLU A 251 -5.86 28.30 -4.74
N LYS A 252 -5.18 27.67 -5.71
CA LYS A 252 -4.24 28.34 -6.63
C LYS A 252 -4.88 28.89 -7.90
N GLY A 253 -6.21 28.92 -7.97
CA GLY A 253 -6.96 29.54 -9.06
C GLY A 253 -7.33 28.61 -10.21
N ALA A 254 -7.11 27.30 -10.10
CA ALA A 254 -7.65 26.33 -11.06
C ALA A 254 -9.16 26.17 -10.84
N ASP A 255 -9.93 26.09 -11.93
CA ASP A 255 -11.31 25.64 -11.84
C ASP A 255 -11.41 24.16 -11.49
N TYR A 256 -12.59 23.70 -11.05
CA TYR A 256 -12.79 22.33 -10.62
C TYR A 256 -12.46 21.31 -11.70
N THR A 257 -12.72 21.59 -12.97
CA THR A 257 -12.48 20.69 -14.11
C THR A 257 -10.98 20.46 -14.30
N LEU A 258 -10.20 21.56 -14.29
CA LEU A 258 -8.73 21.49 -14.37
C LEU A 258 -8.12 20.82 -13.14
N ALA A 259 -8.66 21.07 -11.95
CA ALA A 259 -8.21 20.42 -10.72
C ALA A 259 -8.50 18.90 -10.74
N ALA A 260 -9.66 18.50 -11.24
CA ALA A 260 -10.01 17.09 -11.43
C ALA A 260 -9.12 16.40 -12.49
N LEU A 261 -8.81 17.10 -13.60
CA LEU A 261 -7.82 16.63 -14.59
C LEU A 261 -6.44 16.45 -13.93
N GLY A 262 -6.03 17.39 -13.08
CA GLY A 262 -4.81 17.30 -12.29
C GLY A 262 -4.73 16.00 -11.46
N LEU A 263 -5.81 15.63 -10.78
CA LEU A 263 -5.90 14.36 -10.05
C LEU A 263 -5.77 13.16 -10.98
N GLY A 264 -6.42 13.17 -12.14
CA GLY A 264 -6.28 12.13 -13.16
C GLY A 264 -4.83 11.97 -13.62
N LEU A 265 -4.13 13.08 -13.85
CA LEU A 265 -2.72 13.07 -14.27
C LEU A 265 -1.76 12.62 -13.15
N VAL A 266 -2.09 12.86 -11.87
CA VAL A 266 -1.39 12.21 -10.74
C VAL A 266 -1.46 10.69 -10.88
N GLY A 267 -2.63 10.14 -11.23
CA GLY A 267 -2.80 8.70 -11.48
C GLY A 267 -1.96 8.20 -12.66
N ALA A 268 -1.94 8.93 -13.78
CA ALA A 268 -1.08 8.63 -14.92
C ALA A 268 0.41 8.66 -14.53
N GLY A 269 0.81 9.65 -13.74
CA GLY A 269 2.14 9.73 -13.14
C GLY A 269 2.49 8.48 -12.36
N GLN A 270 1.58 7.95 -11.52
CA GLN A 270 1.84 6.74 -10.74
C GLN A 270 2.18 5.53 -11.62
N VAL A 271 1.47 5.38 -12.75
CA VAL A 271 1.76 4.32 -13.71
C VAL A 271 3.16 4.51 -14.31
N ALA A 272 3.47 5.72 -14.78
CA ALA A 272 4.78 6.06 -15.33
C ALA A 272 5.91 5.82 -14.31
N GLY A 273 5.73 6.23 -13.05
CA GLY A 273 6.71 6.04 -11.99
C GLY A 273 7.02 4.57 -11.71
N ARG A 274 6.01 3.68 -11.73
CA ARG A 274 6.23 2.23 -11.59
C ARG A 274 7.06 1.65 -12.71
N LEU A 275 6.88 2.13 -13.94
CA LEU A 275 7.67 1.71 -15.10
C LEU A 275 9.11 2.23 -15.01
N LEU A 276 9.30 3.48 -14.62
CA LEU A 276 10.61 4.11 -14.49
C LEU A 276 11.44 3.56 -13.33
N PHE A 277 10.81 3.03 -12.28
CA PHE A 277 11.52 2.51 -11.11
C PHE A 277 12.56 1.44 -11.43
N ALA A 278 12.30 0.59 -12.41
CA ALA A 278 13.23 -0.47 -12.84
C ALA A 278 14.53 0.11 -13.43
N ALA A 279 14.46 1.26 -14.08
CA ALA A 279 15.61 1.94 -14.68
C ALA A 279 16.50 2.65 -13.63
N LEU A 280 15.98 2.91 -12.42
CA LEU A 280 16.75 3.56 -11.37
C LEU A 280 17.81 2.62 -10.79
N PRO A 281 19.10 3.01 -10.76
CA PRO A 281 20.15 2.23 -10.11
C PRO A 281 19.80 1.98 -8.63
N THR A 282 20.00 0.76 -8.13
CA THR A 282 19.57 0.36 -6.79
C THR A 282 20.07 1.31 -5.69
N LYS A 283 21.32 1.77 -5.78
CA LYS A 283 21.91 2.71 -4.81
C LYS A 283 21.31 4.13 -4.87
N ALA A 284 20.76 4.52 -6.02
CA ALA A 284 20.18 5.84 -6.24
C ALA A 284 18.66 5.88 -5.96
N ARG A 285 17.98 4.73 -5.81
CA ARG A 285 16.50 4.68 -5.69
C ARG A 285 15.98 5.52 -4.54
N ILE A 286 16.53 5.33 -3.33
CA ILE A 286 16.04 6.04 -2.14
C ILE A 286 16.28 7.56 -2.28
N PRO A 287 17.53 8.05 -2.55
CA PRO A 287 17.74 9.48 -2.69
C PRO A 287 17.02 10.11 -3.89
N ALA A 288 16.89 9.40 -5.03
CA ALA A 288 16.15 9.90 -6.16
C ALA A 288 14.65 10.06 -5.85
N VAL A 289 14.03 9.04 -5.23
CA VAL A 289 12.61 9.07 -4.88
C VAL A 289 12.33 10.15 -3.83
N THR A 290 13.15 10.27 -2.77
CA THR A 290 12.95 11.30 -1.73
C THR A 290 13.24 12.70 -2.24
N GLY A 291 14.30 12.89 -3.04
CA GLY A 291 14.65 14.19 -3.62
C GLY A 291 13.60 14.69 -4.61
N THR A 292 13.14 13.82 -5.51
CA THR A 292 12.08 14.18 -6.47
C THR A 292 10.74 14.43 -5.76
N ALA A 293 10.42 13.68 -4.67
CA ALA A 293 9.26 13.95 -3.84
C ALA A 293 9.30 15.37 -3.25
N THR A 294 10.41 15.70 -2.60
CA THR A 294 10.59 17.02 -1.98
C THR A 294 10.48 18.14 -3.01
N LEU A 295 11.14 17.97 -4.17
CA LEU A 295 11.07 18.95 -5.26
C LEU A 295 9.63 19.11 -5.78
N ALA A 296 8.92 18.01 -6.03
CA ALA A 296 7.53 18.05 -6.52
C ALA A 296 6.60 18.78 -5.53
N LEU A 297 6.73 18.50 -4.22
CA LEU A 297 5.93 19.16 -3.20
C LEU A 297 6.29 20.64 -3.05
N LEU A 298 7.58 21.00 -3.14
CA LEU A 298 7.99 22.41 -3.15
C LEU A 298 7.43 23.16 -4.37
N LEU A 299 7.46 22.55 -5.56
CA LEU A 299 6.86 23.14 -6.76
C LEU A 299 5.34 23.34 -6.61
N LEU A 300 4.65 22.36 -6.00
CA LEU A 300 3.21 22.48 -5.69
C LEU A 300 2.93 23.52 -4.61
N ALA A 301 3.88 23.79 -3.70
CA ALA A 301 3.76 24.79 -2.64
C ALA A 301 4.07 26.22 -3.14
N LEU A 302 4.74 26.41 -4.27
CA LEU A 302 5.06 27.75 -4.79
C LEU A 302 3.81 28.63 -4.91
N PRO A 303 3.97 30.00 -4.82
CA PRO A 303 2.87 30.93 -5.04
C PRO A 303 2.15 30.68 -6.36
N PRO A 304 0.94 31.27 -6.57
CA PRO A 304 0.13 31.03 -7.77
C PRO A 304 0.99 31.15 -9.02
N GLY A 305 1.19 30.02 -9.70
CA GLY A 305 1.94 29.91 -10.94
C GLY A 305 1.01 29.45 -12.07
N PRO A 306 1.52 29.28 -13.30
CA PRO A 306 0.71 28.76 -14.38
C PRO A 306 0.13 27.38 -14.00
N VAL A 307 -1.19 27.21 -14.08
CA VAL A 307 -1.88 25.95 -13.74
C VAL A 307 -1.23 24.72 -14.40
N PRO A 308 -0.78 24.77 -15.67
CA PRO A 308 -0.06 23.65 -16.29
C PRO A 308 1.20 23.20 -15.55
N LEU A 309 1.95 24.14 -14.96
CA LEU A 309 3.15 23.80 -14.17
C LEU A 309 2.76 23.06 -12.88
N LEU A 310 1.70 23.50 -12.20
CA LEU A 310 1.20 22.85 -11.00
C LEU A 310 0.66 21.44 -11.31
N ILE A 311 -0.03 21.26 -12.41
CA ILE A 311 -0.49 19.96 -12.89
C ILE A 311 0.72 19.04 -13.20
N GLY A 312 1.76 19.58 -13.87
CA GLY A 312 3.01 18.87 -14.11
C GLY A 312 3.71 18.42 -12.81
N ALA A 313 3.79 19.30 -11.82
CA ALA A 313 4.31 18.99 -10.50
C ALA A 313 3.48 17.92 -9.78
N GLY A 314 2.14 17.97 -9.90
CA GLY A 314 1.24 16.94 -9.41
C GLY A 314 1.47 15.59 -10.09
N MET A 315 1.69 15.58 -11.40
CA MET A 315 2.03 14.36 -12.16
C MET A 315 3.38 13.77 -11.71
N ILE A 316 4.38 14.62 -11.43
CA ILE A 316 5.67 14.18 -10.86
C ILE A 316 5.46 13.59 -9.46
N ALA A 317 4.67 14.23 -8.59
CA ALA A 317 4.33 13.68 -7.28
C ALA A 317 3.64 12.31 -7.40
N GLY A 318 2.77 12.14 -8.39
CA GLY A 318 2.17 10.86 -8.76
C GLY A 318 3.23 9.83 -9.17
N ALA A 319 4.18 10.20 -10.03
CA ALA A 319 5.25 9.30 -10.47
C ALA A 319 6.12 8.82 -9.29
N VAL A 320 6.46 9.74 -8.40
CA VAL A 320 7.18 9.41 -7.16
C VAL A 320 6.38 8.48 -6.26
N ARG A 321 5.06 8.68 -6.15
CA ARG A 321 4.17 7.77 -5.41
C ARG A 321 4.16 6.36 -6.02
N GLY A 322 4.22 6.26 -7.36
CA GLY A 322 4.39 5.00 -8.07
C GLY A 322 5.72 4.30 -7.72
N CYS A 323 6.83 5.05 -7.76
CA CYS A 323 8.15 4.58 -7.34
C CYS A 323 8.18 4.16 -5.86
N GLN A 324 7.54 4.94 -4.98
CA GLN A 324 7.46 4.66 -3.54
C GLN A 324 6.79 3.32 -3.25
N THR A 325 5.73 2.95 -3.98
CA THR A 325 5.07 1.65 -3.85
C THR A 325 6.04 0.49 -4.10
N LEU A 326 6.87 0.58 -5.14
CA LEU A 326 7.88 -0.44 -5.45
C LEU A 326 9.09 -0.38 -4.51
N LEU A 327 9.46 0.81 -4.03
CA LEU A 327 10.48 0.96 -3.01
C LEU A 327 10.05 0.25 -1.72
N GLN A 328 8.81 0.47 -1.26
CA GLN A 328 8.24 -0.23 -0.11
C GLN A 328 8.24 -1.75 -0.28
N ALA A 329 7.91 -2.24 -1.47
CA ALA A 329 7.90 -3.67 -1.79
C ALA A 329 9.29 -4.30 -1.74
N THR A 330 10.35 -3.54 -2.00
CA THR A 330 11.70 -4.07 -2.20
C THR A 330 12.67 -3.76 -1.08
N ILE A 331 12.46 -2.69 -0.31
CA ILE A 331 13.43 -2.14 0.65
C ILE A 331 13.83 -3.16 1.74
N VAL A 332 12.85 -3.89 2.30
CA VAL A 332 13.12 -4.88 3.36
C VAL A 332 13.95 -6.04 2.82
N ALA A 333 13.51 -6.62 1.69
CA ALA A 333 14.21 -7.74 1.07
C ALA A 333 15.60 -7.36 0.52
N THR A 334 15.81 -6.09 0.15
CA THR A 334 17.10 -5.61 -0.36
C THR A 334 18.13 -5.44 0.75
N ASN A 335 17.71 -4.97 1.93
CA ASN A 335 18.64 -4.67 3.03
C ASN A 335 18.85 -5.86 3.98
N TRP A 336 17.83 -6.72 4.19
CA TRP A 336 17.89 -7.79 5.19
C TRP A 336 17.65 -9.19 4.64
N GLY A 337 17.46 -9.34 3.33
CA GLY A 337 17.30 -10.64 2.68
C GLY A 337 15.93 -11.28 2.91
N ALA A 338 15.90 -12.62 2.85
CA ALA A 338 14.65 -13.39 2.86
C ALA A 338 14.28 -13.96 4.25
N THR A 339 15.18 -13.92 5.25
CA THR A 339 14.91 -14.46 6.58
C THR A 339 13.87 -13.62 7.30
N GLY A 340 12.75 -14.23 7.71
CA GLY A 340 11.65 -13.55 8.38
C GLY A 340 11.07 -12.38 7.57
N LEU A 341 11.14 -12.45 6.23
CA LEU A 341 10.76 -11.36 5.33
C LEU A 341 9.32 -10.90 5.54
N GLY A 342 8.38 -11.82 5.71
CA GLY A 342 6.97 -11.49 5.96
C GLY A 342 6.79 -10.73 7.26
N THR A 343 7.45 -11.18 8.33
CA THR A 343 7.42 -10.52 9.65
C THR A 343 8.03 -9.11 9.58
N LEU A 344 9.22 -8.98 8.97
CA LEU A 344 9.89 -7.69 8.82
C LEU A 344 9.09 -6.73 7.92
N GLN A 345 8.51 -7.26 6.84
CA GLN A 345 7.66 -6.48 5.93
C GLN A 345 6.40 -5.98 6.65
N GLY A 346 5.74 -6.83 7.45
CA GLY A 346 4.59 -6.45 8.26
C GLY A 346 4.93 -5.36 9.28
N LEU A 347 6.04 -5.54 10.03
CA LEU A 347 6.53 -4.53 10.98
C LEU A 347 6.90 -3.21 10.31
N PHE A 348 7.55 -3.28 9.15
CA PHE A 348 7.97 -2.11 8.40
C PHE A 348 6.77 -1.33 7.84
N ALA A 349 5.78 -2.04 7.31
CA ALA A 349 4.63 -1.44 6.65
C ALA A 349 3.53 -0.93 7.59
N ALA A 350 3.44 -1.45 8.82
CA ALA A 350 2.37 -1.08 9.76
C ALA A 350 2.22 0.44 9.94
N PRO A 351 3.25 1.23 10.30
CA PRO A 351 3.11 2.68 10.43
C PRO A 351 2.81 3.37 9.08
N LEU A 352 3.31 2.84 7.96
CA LEU A 352 3.01 3.37 6.63
C LEU A 352 1.51 3.22 6.31
N THR A 353 0.93 2.07 6.63
CA THR A 353 -0.51 1.80 6.43
C THR A 353 -1.36 2.74 7.28
N ILE A 354 -0.97 3.00 8.54
CA ILE A 354 -1.67 3.95 9.40
C ILE A 354 -1.65 5.36 8.79
N VAL A 355 -0.49 5.82 8.37
CA VAL A 355 -0.34 7.16 7.77
C VAL A 355 -1.16 7.29 6.50
N THR A 356 -1.14 6.28 5.63
CA THR A 356 -1.94 6.31 4.38
C THR A 356 -3.44 6.24 4.65
N ALA A 357 -3.87 5.54 5.71
CA ALA A 357 -5.27 5.50 6.13
C ALA A 357 -5.77 6.86 6.64
N LEU A 358 -4.90 7.60 7.32
CA LEU A 358 -5.23 8.92 7.89
C LEU A 358 -5.03 10.07 6.88
N ALA A 359 -4.29 9.86 5.80
CA ALA A 359 -3.91 10.91 4.85
C ALA A 359 -5.10 11.76 4.30
N PRO A 360 -6.28 11.18 3.98
CA PRO A 360 -7.43 11.97 3.54
C PRO A 360 -7.93 12.97 4.58
N ALA A 361 -7.93 12.58 5.86
CA ALA A 361 -8.38 13.43 6.97
C ALA A 361 -7.28 14.40 7.43
N LEU A 362 -6.02 13.98 7.37
CA LEU A 362 -4.89 14.81 7.76
C LEU A 362 -4.72 16.04 6.86
N GLY A 363 -5.07 15.93 5.58
CA GLY A 363 -4.95 17.05 4.64
C GLY A 363 -5.76 18.27 5.06
N PRO A 364 -7.08 18.19 5.16
CA PRO A 364 -7.92 19.29 5.61
C PRO A 364 -7.55 19.77 7.02
N ALA A 365 -7.24 18.87 7.96
CA ALA A 365 -6.83 19.24 9.33
C ALA A 365 -5.53 20.07 9.34
N LEU A 366 -4.52 19.65 8.58
CA LEU A 366 -3.28 20.41 8.43
C LEU A 366 -3.50 21.72 7.68
N ALA A 367 -4.36 21.74 6.66
CA ALA A 367 -4.69 22.97 5.92
C ALA A 367 -5.37 23.99 6.84
N THR A 368 -6.28 23.55 7.71
CA THR A 368 -6.91 24.41 8.74
C THR A 368 -5.86 24.96 9.71
N TRP A 369 -4.96 24.10 10.20
CA TRP A 369 -3.91 24.51 11.12
C TRP A 369 -2.87 25.46 10.49
N CYS A 370 -2.49 25.21 9.22
CA CYS A 370 -1.56 26.05 8.49
C CYS A 370 -2.22 27.27 7.78
N GLY A 371 -3.56 27.41 7.88
CA GLY A 371 -4.33 28.49 7.27
C GLY A 371 -4.59 28.32 5.76
N SER A 372 -4.05 27.29 5.10
CA SER A 372 -4.19 27.03 3.66
C SER A 372 -3.70 25.64 3.24
N PHE A 373 -4.16 25.13 2.09
CA PHE A 373 -3.60 23.92 1.47
C PHE A 373 -2.15 24.15 0.99
N THR A 374 -1.81 25.36 0.60
CA THR A 374 -0.42 25.75 0.30
C THR A 374 0.46 25.63 1.53
N GLY A 375 0.04 26.14 2.70
CA GLY A 375 0.74 25.99 3.99
C GLY A 375 0.91 24.55 4.40
N MET A 376 -0.15 23.73 4.28
CA MET A 376 -0.07 22.28 4.43
C MET A 376 1.02 21.68 3.54
N THR A 377 1.07 22.08 2.26
CA THR A 377 2.01 21.52 1.29
C THR A 377 3.46 21.88 1.64
N TYR A 378 3.74 23.09 2.15
CA TYR A 378 5.07 23.45 2.68
C TYR A 378 5.47 22.58 3.86
N THR A 379 4.57 22.36 4.81
CA THR A 379 4.82 21.50 5.98
C THR A 379 5.15 20.06 5.54
N LEU A 380 4.43 19.55 4.56
CA LEU A 380 4.65 18.20 4.01
C LEU A 380 5.91 18.12 3.14
N ALA A 381 6.27 19.22 2.45
CA ALA A 381 7.55 19.32 1.75
C ALA A 381 8.74 19.29 2.75
N ALA A 382 8.62 19.94 3.91
CA ALA A 382 9.61 19.85 4.97
C ALA A 382 9.74 18.41 5.52
N ALA A 383 8.62 17.69 5.68
CA ALA A 383 8.63 16.28 6.08
C ALA A 383 9.36 15.40 5.05
N THR A 384 9.08 15.56 3.74
CA THR A 384 9.81 14.83 2.69
C THR A 384 11.26 15.27 2.56
N GLY A 385 11.57 16.54 2.84
CA GLY A 385 12.93 17.06 2.94
C GLY A 385 13.73 16.39 4.08
N THR A 386 13.08 16.16 5.22
CA THR A 386 13.67 15.38 6.32
C THR A 386 13.94 13.94 5.89
N ALA A 387 13.02 13.32 5.14
CA ALA A 387 13.24 12.00 4.57
C ALA A 387 14.45 11.98 3.60
N LEU A 388 14.63 13.04 2.80
CA LEU A 388 15.79 13.19 1.92
C LEU A 388 17.09 13.27 2.73
N LEU A 389 17.14 14.07 3.81
CA LEU A 389 18.32 14.17 4.69
C LEU A 389 18.69 12.82 5.30
N ILE A 390 17.68 12.05 5.79
CA ILE A 390 17.89 10.68 6.28
C ILE A 390 18.46 9.79 5.18
N SER A 391 17.95 9.90 3.94
CA SER A 391 18.41 9.15 2.79
C SER A 391 19.88 9.41 2.45
N VAL A 392 20.27 10.68 2.42
CA VAL A 392 21.67 11.09 2.16
C VAL A 392 22.59 10.57 3.25
N ALA A 393 22.22 10.75 4.53
CA ALA A 393 23.00 10.25 5.66
C ALA A 393 23.18 8.72 5.62
N HIS A 394 22.14 7.97 5.22
CA HIS A 394 22.20 6.53 5.04
C HIS A 394 23.17 6.14 3.92
N THR A 395 23.13 6.84 2.78
CA THR A 395 23.98 6.56 1.62
C THR A 395 25.46 6.85 1.91
N VAL A 396 25.75 7.92 2.64
CA VAL A 396 27.12 8.29 3.02
C VAL A 396 27.72 7.24 3.98
N ARG A 397 26.98 6.82 5.00
CA ARG A 397 27.44 5.78 5.93
C ARG A 397 27.71 4.43 5.26
N GLY A 398 26.91 4.04 4.29
CA GLY A 398 27.12 2.79 3.52
C GLY A 398 28.36 2.81 2.62
N ARG A 399 28.96 3.99 2.35
CA ARG A 399 30.25 4.14 1.64
C ARG A 399 31.47 3.96 2.54
N HIS A 400 31.35 4.25 3.84
CA HIS A 400 32.47 4.15 4.78
C HIS A 400 32.67 2.76 5.39
N VAL A 401 31.73 1.84 5.18
CA VAL A 401 31.78 0.46 5.74
C VAL A 401 32.22 -0.57 4.68
N ARG A 402 32.53 -0.13 3.46
CA ARG A 402 33.13 -0.95 2.39
C ARG A 402 34.52 -0.48 2.09
#